data_b45bacdeac40aaeeb38f8960b8ed3142
#
_entry.id   b45bacdeac40aaeeb38f8960b8ed3142
#
_cell.length_a   1.000
_cell.length_b   1.000
_cell.length_c   1.000
_cell.angle_alpha   90.00
_cell.angle_beta   90.00
_cell.angle_gamma   90.00
#
_symmetry.space_group_name_H-M   'P 1'
#
loop_
_entity.id
_entity.type
_entity.pdbx_description
1 polymer ?
#
loop_
_entity_poly.entity_id
_entity_poly.type
_entity_poly.pdbx_seq_one_letter_code
_entity_poly.pdbx_strand_id
1 'polypeptide(L)'
;MSVVPLVDVLMITYQSPEHVRRSLPHLLETCDDQTRVWLWHNGDDEETLSVVRTYVDDARVHRFHHSRENVRLRPPTNWLWQEGDGHFVSKVDDDCLPEHGWIQRLRHSHAENPFFGVVGCWRFRDEDFVPELATRKIQTFDGGVQLLRNHWVQGSGYLLPRAFVARHGLIQDEQTFTDYCIELARHGAINGWLYPFVREENMDDPRSPMTLLPDDEALRRRLPLTAQTLGITSVDDWAQQEHESAVAVQAASLDLRQYSGWRAKMRNVRKRLRRVVRGRGSW
;
A
#
# COMPACT_ATOMS: atom_id res chain seq x y z
N MET A 1 13.66 -5.04 -29.85
CA MET A 1 13.53 -5.25 -28.39
C MET A 1 12.55 -4.20 -27.88
N SER A 2 11.44 -4.58 -27.25
CA SER A 2 10.56 -3.61 -26.62
C SER A 2 11.28 -2.98 -25.42
N VAL A 3 11.22 -1.67 -25.31
CA VAL A 3 11.78 -0.95 -24.15
C VAL A 3 10.99 -1.35 -22.91
N VAL A 4 11.68 -1.83 -21.87
CA VAL A 4 11.04 -2.16 -20.58
C VAL A 4 10.55 -0.85 -19.92
N PRO A 5 9.27 -0.75 -19.56
CA PRO A 5 8.73 0.49 -18.99
C PRO A 5 9.36 0.84 -17.64
N LEU A 6 9.81 2.10 -17.49
CA LEU A 6 10.41 2.64 -16.28
C LEU A 6 9.38 2.76 -15.15
N VAL A 7 9.78 2.43 -13.93
CA VAL A 7 8.97 2.55 -12.71
C VAL A 7 9.63 3.51 -11.72
N ASP A 8 8.89 4.47 -11.23
CA ASP A 8 9.26 5.33 -10.11
C ASP A 8 8.60 4.82 -8.83
N VAL A 9 9.40 4.41 -7.84
CA VAL A 9 8.93 3.87 -6.56
C VAL A 9 9.26 4.84 -5.43
N LEU A 10 8.28 5.28 -4.69
CA LEU A 10 8.44 6.12 -3.51
C LEU A 10 8.51 5.28 -2.23
N MET A 11 9.47 5.55 -1.36
CA MET A 11 9.42 5.16 0.04
C MET A 11 9.34 6.42 0.91
N ILE A 12 8.36 6.45 1.82
CA ILE A 12 8.18 7.51 2.80
C ILE A 12 8.57 6.96 4.15
N THR A 13 9.45 7.63 4.87
CA THR A 13 9.95 7.21 6.19
C THR A 13 9.55 8.21 7.26
N TYR A 14 9.20 7.71 8.46
CA TYR A 14 8.84 8.54 9.60
C TYR A 14 9.01 7.79 10.92
N GLN A 15 9.92 8.25 11.81
CA GLN A 15 10.10 7.72 13.18
C GLN A 15 10.19 6.18 13.27
N SER A 16 10.87 5.54 12.30
CA SER A 16 10.88 4.10 12.13
C SER A 16 12.28 3.55 11.78
N PRO A 17 13.34 3.85 12.55
CA PRO A 17 14.70 3.52 12.16
C PRO A 17 14.93 2.01 11.97
N GLU A 18 14.27 1.16 12.75
CA GLU A 18 14.44 -0.29 12.66
C GLU A 18 13.71 -0.90 11.45
N HIS A 19 12.54 -0.34 11.09
CA HIS A 19 11.86 -0.70 9.86
C HIS A 19 12.73 -0.31 8.65
N VAL A 20 13.17 0.94 8.59
CA VAL A 20 13.95 1.47 7.47
C VAL A 20 15.29 0.72 7.30
N ARG A 21 15.94 0.30 8.39
CA ARG A 21 17.16 -0.54 8.32
C ARG A 21 16.92 -1.88 7.59
N ARG A 22 15.69 -2.37 7.56
CA ARG A 22 15.30 -3.61 6.88
C ARG A 22 14.68 -3.35 5.52
N SER A 23 13.70 -2.43 5.45
CA SER A 23 12.89 -2.23 4.25
C SER A 23 13.61 -1.48 3.13
N LEU A 24 14.42 -0.48 3.46
CA LEU A 24 15.09 0.31 2.41
C LEU A 24 16.14 -0.51 1.64
N PRO A 25 17.09 -1.24 2.27
CA PRO A 25 17.98 -2.11 1.52
C PRO A 25 17.22 -3.21 0.77
N HIS A 26 16.18 -3.81 1.39
CA HIS A 26 15.35 -4.80 0.73
C HIS A 26 14.64 -4.24 -0.52
N LEU A 27 14.05 -3.05 -0.43
CA LEU A 27 13.45 -2.38 -1.59
C LEU A 27 14.48 -2.21 -2.71
N LEU A 28 15.67 -1.69 -2.37
CA LEU A 28 16.73 -1.49 -3.35
C LEU A 28 17.15 -2.82 -4.02
N GLU A 29 17.25 -3.91 -3.27
CA GLU A 29 17.59 -5.25 -3.80
C GLU A 29 16.51 -5.83 -4.71
N THR A 30 15.24 -5.48 -4.51
CA THR A 30 14.12 -5.96 -5.33
C THR A 30 13.87 -5.11 -6.59
N CYS A 31 14.56 -3.97 -6.73
CA CYS A 31 14.51 -3.12 -7.92
C CYS A 31 15.36 -3.68 -9.06
N ASP A 32 14.85 -3.59 -10.28
CA ASP A 32 15.60 -3.86 -11.51
C ASP A 32 16.18 -2.57 -12.12
N ASP A 33 16.95 -2.70 -13.19
CA ASP A 33 17.61 -1.58 -13.89
C ASP A 33 16.62 -0.55 -14.48
N GLN A 34 15.33 -0.89 -14.54
CA GLN A 34 14.25 -0.01 -15.01
C GLN A 34 13.40 0.48 -13.83
N THR A 35 13.99 0.56 -12.65
CA THR A 35 13.32 1.06 -11.44
C THR A 35 14.17 2.13 -10.79
N ARG A 36 13.55 3.25 -10.42
CA ARG A 36 14.17 4.34 -9.69
C ARG A 36 13.47 4.49 -8.34
N VAL A 37 14.25 4.57 -7.27
CA VAL A 37 13.72 4.78 -5.93
C VAL A 37 13.77 6.27 -5.58
N TRP A 38 12.65 6.76 -5.07
CA TRP A 38 12.49 8.11 -4.57
C TRP A 38 12.29 8.02 -3.07
N LEU A 39 13.08 8.77 -2.30
CA LEU A 39 13.02 8.76 -0.85
C LEU A 39 12.45 10.07 -0.34
N TRP A 40 11.50 9.96 0.58
CA TRP A 40 10.97 11.10 1.32
C TRP A 40 11.04 10.80 2.81
N HIS A 41 11.77 11.63 3.56
CA HIS A 41 11.77 11.56 5.01
C HIS A 41 10.85 12.65 5.59
N ASN A 42 9.89 12.23 6.43
CA ASN A 42 9.01 13.11 7.19
C ASN A 42 9.55 13.34 8.60
N GLY A 43 9.57 14.59 9.05
CA GLY A 43 9.93 14.95 10.43
C GLY A 43 11.43 15.16 10.62
N ASP A 44 11.80 15.45 11.86
CA ASP A 44 13.16 15.78 12.31
C ASP A 44 13.79 14.68 13.18
N ASP A 45 13.28 13.46 13.10
CA ASP A 45 13.84 12.30 13.77
C ASP A 45 15.20 11.92 13.17
N GLU A 46 16.25 12.33 13.85
CA GLU A 46 17.64 12.13 13.38
C GLU A 46 18.03 10.66 13.30
N GLU A 47 17.45 9.77 14.10
CA GLU A 47 17.80 8.35 14.05
C GLU A 47 17.34 7.72 12.72
N THR A 48 16.07 7.90 12.34
CA THR A 48 15.57 7.42 11.04
C THR A 48 16.26 8.15 9.88
N LEU A 49 16.42 9.48 9.98
CA LEU A 49 17.05 10.28 8.96
C LEU A 49 18.51 9.84 8.70
N SER A 50 19.27 9.49 9.76
CA SER A 50 20.63 9.00 9.61
C SER A 50 20.70 7.68 8.86
N VAL A 51 19.74 6.77 9.12
CA VAL A 51 19.62 5.52 8.36
C VAL A 51 19.33 5.80 6.88
N VAL A 52 18.35 6.65 6.58
CA VAL A 52 18.02 7.02 5.19
C VAL A 52 19.23 7.60 4.47
N ARG A 53 19.97 8.51 5.11
CA ARG A 53 21.16 9.15 4.53
C ARG A 53 22.25 8.18 4.11
N THR A 54 22.33 6.99 4.71
CA THR A 54 23.34 5.98 4.29
C THR A 54 23.07 5.41 2.89
N TYR A 55 21.85 5.61 2.36
CA TYR A 55 21.44 5.08 1.06
C TYR A 55 21.20 6.15 -0.01
N VAL A 56 21.28 7.44 0.31
CA VAL A 56 20.95 8.51 -0.67
C VAL A 56 21.90 8.54 -1.88
N ASP A 57 23.11 8.03 -1.72
CA ASP A 57 24.11 7.93 -2.79
C ASP A 57 24.08 6.56 -3.52
N ASP A 58 23.15 5.66 -3.21
CA ASP A 58 22.97 4.41 -3.94
C ASP A 58 22.49 4.72 -5.37
N ALA A 59 23.09 4.05 -6.36
CA ALA A 59 22.82 4.31 -7.77
C ALA A 59 21.34 4.12 -8.17
N ARG A 60 20.56 3.39 -7.39
CA ARG A 60 19.11 3.15 -7.60
C ARG A 60 18.26 4.25 -6.99
N VAL A 61 18.81 5.06 -6.07
CA VAL A 61 18.12 6.21 -5.48
C VAL A 61 18.20 7.39 -6.45
N HIS A 62 17.05 7.77 -6.98
CA HIS A 62 16.97 8.84 -7.98
C HIS A 62 16.90 10.22 -7.33
N ARG A 63 16.09 10.36 -6.28
CA ARG A 63 15.94 11.60 -5.50
C ARG A 63 15.67 11.33 -4.04
N PHE A 64 16.14 12.24 -3.21
CA PHE A 64 15.84 12.30 -1.78
C PHE A 64 15.27 13.67 -1.42
N HIS A 65 14.20 13.68 -0.62
CA HIS A 65 13.62 14.88 -0.03
C HIS A 65 13.46 14.70 1.48
N HIS A 66 13.78 15.74 2.23
CA HIS A 66 13.57 15.79 3.67
C HIS A 66 12.64 16.95 4.02
N SER A 67 11.50 16.64 4.62
CA SER A 67 10.59 17.60 5.26
C SER A 67 10.80 17.59 6.76
N ARG A 68 11.10 18.72 7.39
CA ARG A 68 11.25 18.79 8.84
C ARG A 68 9.93 18.54 9.59
N GLU A 69 8.81 18.72 8.93
CA GLU A 69 7.49 18.45 9.47
C GLU A 69 6.93 17.13 8.90
N ASN A 70 6.15 16.41 9.71
CA ASN A 70 5.38 15.27 9.19
C ASN A 70 4.19 15.78 8.36
N VAL A 71 4.39 15.89 7.06
CA VAL A 71 3.36 16.28 6.09
C VAL A 71 2.44 15.11 5.70
N ARG A 72 2.59 13.95 6.35
CA ARG A 72 1.85 12.70 6.10
C ARG A 72 2.16 12.12 4.70
N LEU A 73 1.24 11.31 4.15
CA LEU A 73 1.49 10.50 2.95
C LEU A 73 1.16 11.21 1.63
N ARG A 74 0.15 12.11 1.61
CA ARG A 74 -0.34 12.70 0.38
C ARG A 74 0.67 13.64 -0.30
N PRO A 75 1.27 14.63 0.39
CA PRO A 75 2.24 15.53 -0.25
C PRO A 75 3.44 14.78 -0.87
N PRO A 76 4.09 13.81 -0.20
CA PRO A 76 5.15 13.02 -0.82
C PRO A 76 4.67 12.20 -2.02
N THR A 77 3.49 11.59 -1.94
CA THR A 77 2.92 10.82 -3.05
C THR A 77 2.67 11.74 -4.27
N ASN A 78 2.08 12.91 -4.04
CA ASN A 78 1.84 13.88 -5.09
C ASN A 78 3.15 14.46 -5.67
N TRP A 79 4.18 14.63 -4.82
CA TRP A 79 5.50 15.02 -5.28
C TRP A 79 6.08 14.03 -6.28
N LEU A 80 6.09 12.71 -5.96
CA LEU A 80 6.51 11.71 -6.93
C LEU A 80 5.67 11.77 -8.21
N TRP A 81 4.35 11.91 -8.09
CA TRP A 81 3.46 11.91 -9.23
C TRP A 81 3.66 13.11 -10.16
N GLN A 82 4.10 14.23 -9.62
CA GLN A 82 4.41 15.46 -10.37
C GLN A 82 5.80 15.43 -11.00
N GLU A 83 6.81 15.04 -10.22
CA GLU A 83 8.21 15.14 -10.61
C GLU A 83 8.72 13.91 -11.37
N GLY A 84 8.13 12.74 -11.13
CA GLY A 84 8.51 11.50 -11.81
C GLY A 84 8.11 11.52 -13.27
N ASP A 85 8.82 10.82 -14.12
CA ASP A 85 8.56 10.66 -15.55
C ASP A 85 8.51 9.18 -16.00
N GLY A 86 8.55 8.24 -15.05
CA GLY A 86 8.36 6.82 -15.30
C GLY A 86 7.00 6.50 -15.93
N HIS A 87 6.90 5.39 -16.61
CA HIS A 87 5.63 4.88 -17.17
C HIS A 87 4.67 4.47 -16.05
N PHE A 88 5.22 4.05 -14.91
CA PHE A 88 4.48 3.68 -13.72
C PHE A 88 4.97 4.47 -12.52
N VAL A 89 4.05 4.74 -11.62
CA VAL A 89 4.35 5.23 -10.26
C VAL A 89 3.92 4.18 -9.24
N SER A 90 4.68 4.10 -8.17
CA SER A 90 4.49 3.15 -7.08
C SER A 90 4.82 3.78 -5.73
N LYS A 91 4.42 3.12 -4.66
CA LYS A 91 4.86 3.42 -3.30
C LYS A 91 5.02 2.12 -2.54
N VAL A 92 6.07 2.04 -1.73
CA VAL A 92 6.29 0.97 -0.75
C VAL A 92 6.43 1.65 0.62
N ASP A 93 5.67 1.19 1.61
CA ASP A 93 5.73 1.70 2.97
C ASP A 93 6.99 1.18 3.67
N ASP A 94 7.51 1.94 4.64
CA ASP A 94 8.74 1.62 5.34
C ASP A 94 8.63 0.41 6.30
N ASP A 95 7.40 -0.08 6.52
CA ASP A 95 7.08 -1.31 7.24
C ASP A 95 6.85 -2.53 6.34
N CYS A 96 7.06 -2.39 5.02
CA CYS A 96 6.71 -3.39 4.02
C CYS A 96 7.92 -3.92 3.25
N LEU A 97 7.89 -5.24 2.94
CA LEU A 97 8.94 -5.97 2.21
C LEU A 97 8.31 -6.73 1.03
N PRO A 98 8.25 -6.12 -0.17
CA PRO A 98 7.74 -6.82 -1.34
C PRO A 98 8.68 -7.95 -1.78
N GLU A 99 8.11 -9.07 -2.26
CA GLU A 99 8.92 -10.21 -2.71
C GLU A 99 9.75 -9.89 -3.94
N HIS A 100 10.85 -10.61 -4.14
CA HIS A 100 11.66 -10.47 -5.34
C HIS A 100 10.84 -10.70 -6.61
N GLY A 101 11.06 -9.85 -7.63
CA GLY A 101 10.33 -9.92 -8.90
C GLY A 101 8.93 -9.29 -8.90
N TRP A 102 8.52 -8.63 -7.81
CA TRP A 102 7.21 -8.00 -7.69
C TRP A 102 6.96 -6.96 -8.80
N ILE A 103 7.94 -6.10 -9.08
CA ILE A 103 7.83 -5.06 -10.11
C ILE A 103 7.64 -5.68 -11.49
N GLN A 104 8.45 -6.69 -11.82
CA GLN A 104 8.39 -7.37 -13.12
C GLN A 104 7.04 -8.05 -13.33
N ARG A 105 6.51 -8.73 -12.30
CA ARG A 105 5.20 -9.40 -12.36
C ARG A 105 4.06 -8.40 -12.51
N LEU A 106 4.07 -7.30 -11.74
CA LEU A 106 3.06 -6.26 -11.86
C LEU A 106 3.16 -5.52 -13.20
N ARG A 107 4.38 -5.22 -13.68
CA ARG A 107 4.62 -4.59 -14.98
C ARG A 107 4.09 -5.46 -16.12
N HIS A 108 4.36 -6.78 -16.07
CA HIS A 108 3.84 -7.73 -17.06
C HIS A 108 2.31 -7.73 -17.10
N SER A 109 1.65 -7.71 -15.95
CA SER A 109 0.18 -7.67 -15.89
C SER A 109 -0.41 -6.45 -16.58
N HIS A 110 0.23 -5.30 -16.48
CA HIS A 110 -0.19 -4.07 -17.15
C HIS A 110 0.08 -4.07 -18.66
N ALA A 111 1.16 -4.72 -19.11
CA ALA A 111 1.50 -4.78 -20.53
C ALA A 111 0.41 -5.47 -21.35
N GLU A 112 -0.21 -6.51 -20.79
CA GLU A 112 -1.28 -7.27 -21.43
C GLU A 112 -2.66 -6.58 -21.28
N ASN A 113 -2.80 -5.65 -20.32
CA ASN A 113 -4.11 -5.10 -19.95
C ASN A 113 -4.05 -3.57 -19.71
N PRO A 114 -4.18 -2.76 -20.77
CA PRO A 114 -4.05 -1.29 -20.68
C PRO A 114 -5.15 -0.61 -19.84
N PHE A 115 -6.23 -1.32 -19.48
CA PHE A 115 -7.29 -0.82 -18.61
C PHE A 115 -7.00 -1.02 -17.12
N PHE A 116 -5.92 -1.71 -16.78
CA PHE A 116 -5.56 -1.85 -15.38
C PHE A 116 -5.12 -0.49 -14.83
N GLY A 117 -5.79 -0.09 -13.73
CA GLY A 117 -5.44 1.09 -12.95
C GLY A 117 -4.40 0.72 -11.90
N VAL A 118 -4.83 0.49 -10.66
CA VAL A 118 -3.91 0.12 -9.58
C VAL A 118 -3.91 -1.40 -9.39
N VAL A 119 -2.76 -2.02 -9.67
CA VAL A 119 -2.54 -3.45 -9.39
C VAL A 119 -1.48 -3.57 -8.30
N GLY A 120 -1.79 -4.28 -7.22
CA GLY A 120 -0.96 -4.35 -6.03
C GLY A 120 -0.50 -5.74 -5.64
N CYS A 121 0.48 -5.76 -4.73
CA CYS A 121 0.91 -6.91 -3.98
C CYS A 121 -0.10 -7.25 -2.88
N TRP A 122 -0.11 -8.49 -2.43
CA TRP A 122 -0.94 -8.97 -1.33
C TRP A 122 -0.14 -8.96 -0.03
N ARG A 123 -0.53 -8.09 0.91
CA ARG A 123 0.19 -7.93 2.18
C ARG A 123 -0.32 -8.83 3.31
N PHE A 124 -1.49 -9.43 3.15
CA PHE A 124 -2.08 -10.26 4.20
C PHE A 124 -1.51 -11.68 4.18
N ARG A 125 -1.67 -12.39 5.29
CA ARG A 125 -1.16 -13.75 5.49
C ARG A 125 -1.92 -14.77 4.63
N ASP A 126 -1.32 -15.95 4.40
CA ASP A 126 -1.97 -17.03 3.64
C ASP A 126 -3.22 -17.55 4.34
N GLU A 127 -3.19 -17.65 5.66
CA GLU A 127 -4.32 -18.02 6.49
C GLU A 127 -5.49 -17.02 6.46
N ASP A 128 -5.25 -15.81 5.98
CA ASP A 128 -6.29 -14.80 5.81
C ASP A 128 -7.06 -14.96 4.49
N PHE A 129 -6.61 -15.84 3.61
CA PHE A 129 -7.31 -16.07 2.35
C PHE A 129 -8.59 -16.88 2.59
N VAL A 130 -9.73 -16.32 2.22
CA VAL A 130 -11.07 -16.94 2.36
C VAL A 130 -11.59 -17.30 0.97
N PRO A 131 -11.43 -18.57 0.52
CA PRO A 131 -11.78 -18.98 -0.85
C PRO A 131 -13.22 -18.65 -1.23
N GLU A 132 -14.17 -18.78 -0.30
CA GLU A 132 -15.60 -18.56 -0.52
C GLU A 132 -15.92 -17.10 -0.88
N LEU A 133 -15.09 -16.15 -0.43
CA LEU A 133 -15.21 -14.73 -0.73
C LEU A 133 -14.38 -14.35 -1.95
N ALA A 134 -13.14 -14.81 -2.00
CA ALA A 134 -12.15 -14.39 -2.98
C ALA A 134 -12.43 -14.94 -4.38
N THR A 135 -12.78 -16.22 -4.51
CA THR A 135 -12.97 -16.91 -5.80
C THR A 135 -13.99 -16.20 -6.70
N ARG A 136 -15.03 -15.61 -6.10
CA ARG A 136 -16.08 -14.85 -6.83
C ARG A 136 -15.54 -13.56 -7.46
N LYS A 137 -14.39 -13.10 -7.00
CA LYS A 137 -13.77 -11.83 -7.41
C LYS A 137 -12.48 -12.03 -8.21
N ILE A 138 -11.97 -13.27 -8.26
CA ILE A 138 -10.83 -13.59 -9.12
C ILE A 138 -11.35 -13.66 -10.56
N GLN A 139 -10.82 -12.77 -11.40
CA GLN A 139 -11.18 -12.67 -12.81
C GLN A 139 -9.93 -12.81 -13.67
N THR A 140 -10.08 -13.52 -14.80
CA THR A 140 -9.04 -13.69 -15.80
C THR A 140 -9.21 -12.63 -16.90
N PHE A 141 -8.10 -12.06 -17.30
CA PHE A 141 -7.97 -11.01 -18.32
C PHE A 141 -7.05 -11.47 -19.45
N ASP A 142 -6.74 -10.56 -20.38
CA ASP A 142 -5.89 -10.84 -21.52
C ASP A 142 -4.51 -11.33 -21.06
N GLY A 143 -3.88 -12.19 -21.87
CA GLY A 143 -2.62 -12.84 -21.51
C GLY A 143 -2.74 -13.87 -20.37
N GLY A 144 -3.96 -14.24 -19.95
CA GLY A 144 -4.18 -15.16 -18.82
C GLY A 144 -3.93 -14.54 -17.47
N VAL A 145 -3.75 -13.23 -17.40
CA VAL A 145 -3.56 -12.49 -16.14
C VAL A 145 -4.81 -12.59 -15.27
N GLN A 146 -4.61 -12.90 -14.00
CA GLN A 146 -5.71 -12.96 -13.04
C GLN A 146 -5.56 -11.88 -11.96
N LEU A 147 -6.67 -11.26 -11.57
CA LEU A 147 -6.75 -10.34 -10.44
C LEU A 147 -7.81 -10.79 -9.44
N LEU A 148 -7.49 -10.72 -8.15
CA LEU A 148 -8.51 -10.57 -7.12
C LEU A 148 -9.04 -9.13 -7.23
N ARG A 149 -10.17 -8.96 -7.93
CA ARG A 149 -10.77 -7.65 -8.23
C ARG A 149 -11.19 -6.91 -6.97
N ASN A 150 -10.89 -5.62 -6.96
CA ASN A 150 -11.47 -4.69 -6.00
C ASN A 150 -11.49 -3.27 -6.62
N HIS A 151 -12.13 -2.29 -5.96
CA HIS A 151 -12.07 -0.90 -6.40
C HIS A 151 -10.86 -0.16 -5.85
N TRP A 152 -10.15 -0.72 -4.88
CA TRP A 152 -8.91 -0.19 -4.32
C TRP A 152 -7.96 -1.34 -3.97
N VAL A 153 -6.70 -0.99 -3.80
CA VAL A 153 -5.68 -1.79 -3.13
C VAL A 153 -5.12 -1.01 -1.94
N GLN A 154 -4.28 -1.64 -1.11
CA GLN A 154 -3.54 -0.91 -0.07
C GLN A 154 -2.57 0.10 -0.72
N GLY A 155 -2.14 1.07 0.08
CA GLY A 155 -1.26 2.15 -0.39
C GLY A 155 0.22 1.78 -0.46
N SER A 156 0.58 0.50 -0.43
CA SER A 156 1.94 -0.03 -0.53
C SER A 156 2.00 -1.13 -1.59
N GLY A 157 3.16 -1.37 -2.21
CA GLY A 157 3.42 -2.47 -3.12
C GLY A 157 2.50 -2.52 -4.35
N TYR A 158 2.31 -1.42 -5.05
CA TYR A 158 1.43 -1.36 -6.22
C TYR A 158 2.13 -0.75 -7.44
N LEU A 159 1.60 -0.99 -8.63
CA LEU A 159 1.86 -0.16 -9.81
C LEU A 159 0.59 0.56 -10.26
N LEU A 160 0.75 1.85 -10.62
CA LEU A 160 -0.26 2.70 -11.24
C LEU A 160 0.32 3.28 -12.52
N PRO A 161 -0.29 3.07 -13.70
CA PRO A 161 0.17 3.71 -14.93
C PRO A 161 0.09 5.24 -14.80
N ARG A 162 1.19 5.95 -15.09
CA ARG A 162 1.26 7.40 -15.02
C ARG A 162 0.21 8.09 -15.91
N ALA A 163 -0.21 7.43 -16.98
CA ALA A 163 -1.28 7.94 -17.85
C ALA A 163 -2.61 8.18 -17.09
N PHE A 164 -2.90 7.40 -16.04
CA PHE A 164 -4.06 7.65 -15.18
C PHE A 164 -3.86 8.91 -14.33
N VAL A 165 -2.66 9.10 -13.78
CA VAL A 165 -2.33 10.33 -13.02
C VAL A 165 -2.43 11.56 -13.93
N ALA A 166 -1.90 11.48 -15.14
CA ALA A 166 -1.99 12.57 -16.12
C ALA A 166 -3.44 12.92 -16.50
N ARG A 167 -4.31 11.91 -16.57
CA ARG A 167 -5.73 12.09 -16.92
C ARG A 167 -6.60 12.56 -15.77
N HIS A 168 -6.39 12.03 -14.56
CA HIS A 168 -7.29 12.23 -13.41
C HIS A 168 -6.73 13.18 -12.36
N GLY A 169 -5.47 13.61 -12.50
CA GLY A 169 -4.81 14.54 -11.59
C GLY A 169 -4.26 13.86 -10.34
N LEU A 170 -3.87 14.69 -9.39
CA LEU A 170 -3.26 14.30 -8.12
C LEU A 170 -4.33 13.95 -7.07
N ILE A 171 -3.89 13.32 -5.99
CA ILE A 171 -4.74 13.09 -4.81
C ILE A 171 -5.12 14.45 -4.22
N GLN A 172 -6.43 14.74 -4.18
CA GLN A 172 -6.97 16.01 -3.72
C GLN A 172 -6.98 16.10 -2.18
N ASP A 173 -7.21 17.32 -1.66
CA ASP A 173 -7.44 17.52 -0.23
C ASP A 173 -8.60 16.66 0.26
N GLU A 174 -8.50 16.15 1.49
CA GLU A 174 -9.47 15.22 2.09
C GLU A 174 -9.64 13.86 1.37
N GLN A 175 -9.00 13.64 0.23
CA GLN A 175 -9.02 12.37 -0.50
C GLN A 175 -7.91 11.44 0.01
N THR A 176 -8.27 10.19 0.28
CA THR A 176 -7.31 9.11 0.55
C THR A 176 -6.88 8.43 -0.74
N PHE A 177 -5.79 7.65 -0.71
CA PHE A 177 -5.41 6.80 -1.84
C PHE A 177 -6.51 5.80 -2.21
N THR A 178 -7.23 5.26 -1.22
CA THR A 178 -8.41 4.41 -1.43
C THR A 178 -9.50 5.14 -2.23
N ASP A 179 -9.78 6.39 -1.89
CA ASP A 179 -10.79 7.20 -2.62
C ASP A 179 -10.34 7.48 -4.04
N TYR A 180 -9.05 7.75 -4.24
CA TYR A 180 -8.47 7.92 -5.57
C TYR A 180 -8.62 6.65 -6.43
N CYS A 181 -8.31 5.46 -5.88
CA CYS A 181 -8.51 4.19 -6.58
C CYS A 181 -9.99 3.97 -6.98
N ILE A 182 -10.92 4.29 -6.07
CA ILE A 182 -12.36 4.18 -6.35
C ILE A 182 -12.78 5.15 -7.47
N GLU A 183 -12.21 6.34 -7.50
CA GLU A 183 -12.47 7.30 -8.57
C GLU A 183 -11.96 6.80 -9.91
N LEU A 184 -10.75 6.25 -9.98
CA LEU A 184 -10.23 5.59 -11.18
C LEU A 184 -11.17 4.47 -11.65
N ALA A 185 -11.69 3.66 -10.71
CA ALA A 185 -12.65 2.59 -11.04
C ALA A 185 -13.96 3.12 -11.61
N ARG A 186 -14.44 4.29 -11.17
CA ARG A 186 -15.62 4.97 -11.77
C ARG A 186 -15.38 5.40 -13.21
N HIS A 187 -14.13 5.68 -13.56
CA HIS A 187 -13.72 6.02 -14.91
C HIS A 187 -13.28 4.81 -15.74
N GLY A 188 -13.63 3.59 -15.29
CA GLY A 188 -13.42 2.35 -16.03
C GLY A 188 -12.11 1.64 -15.76
N ALA A 189 -11.26 2.15 -14.86
CA ALA A 189 -10.04 1.44 -14.48
C ALA A 189 -10.37 0.14 -13.72
N ILE A 190 -9.58 -0.88 -13.95
CA ILE A 190 -9.66 -2.17 -13.29
C ILE A 190 -8.57 -2.23 -12.23
N ASN A 191 -8.95 -2.29 -10.95
CA ASN A 191 -8.05 -2.37 -9.83
C ASN A 191 -8.14 -3.75 -9.15
N GLY A 192 -7.07 -4.14 -8.45
CA GLY A 192 -7.04 -5.38 -7.67
C GLY A 192 -5.64 -5.85 -7.33
N TRP A 193 -5.55 -7.03 -6.76
CA TRP A 193 -4.29 -7.69 -6.46
C TRP A 193 -4.00 -8.75 -7.51
N LEU A 194 -2.76 -8.79 -7.99
CA LEU A 194 -2.34 -9.81 -8.94
C LEU A 194 -2.48 -11.21 -8.31
N TYR A 195 -3.08 -12.14 -9.03
CA TYR A 195 -3.29 -13.51 -8.58
C TYR A 195 -2.70 -14.52 -9.60
N PRO A 196 -1.99 -15.58 -9.19
CA PRO A 196 -1.56 -15.87 -7.81
C PRO A 196 -0.80 -14.69 -7.19
N PHE A 197 -0.98 -14.49 -5.89
CA PHE A 197 -0.52 -13.28 -5.23
C PHE A 197 0.99 -13.04 -5.39
N VAL A 198 1.33 -11.78 -5.66
CA VAL A 198 2.65 -11.21 -5.39
C VAL A 198 2.64 -10.77 -3.95
N ARG A 199 3.58 -11.27 -3.15
CA ARG A 199 3.59 -11.01 -1.72
C ARG A 199 4.27 -9.70 -1.37
N GLU A 200 3.78 -9.09 -0.30
CA GLU A 200 4.41 -8.00 0.40
C GLU A 200 4.33 -8.30 1.89
N GLU A 201 5.47 -8.60 2.51
CA GLU A 201 5.51 -8.91 3.94
C GLU A 201 5.36 -7.63 4.74
N ASN A 202 4.47 -7.62 5.75
CA ASN A 202 4.26 -6.48 6.63
C ASN A 202 4.93 -6.72 7.99
N MET A 203 5.90 -5.89 8.34
CA MET A 203 6.64 -5.99 9.60
C MET A 203 5.81 -5.56 10.83
N ASP A 204 4.69 -4.87 10.61
CA ASP A 204 3.74 -4.50 11.65
C ASP A 204 2.64 -5.56 11.89
N ASP A 205 2.59 -6.64 11.09
CA ASP A 205 1.72 -7.77 11.40
C ASP A 205 2.40 -8.68 12.44
N PRO A 206 1.84 -8.86 13.64
CA PRO A 206 2.45 -9.72 14.67
C PRO A 206 2.65 -11.18 14.24
N ARG A 207 1.90 -11.64 13.25
CA ARG A 207 1.97 -13.01 12.70
C ARG A 207 3.05 -13.16 11.63
N SER A 208 3.64 -12.05 11.21
CA SER A 208 4.72 -12.05 10.22
C SER A 208 6.01 -12.67 10.80
N PRO A 209 6.74 -13.51 10.06
CA PRO A 209 8.06 -13.97 10.47
C PRO A 209 9.09 -12.83 10.56
N MET A 210 8.79 -11.70 9.92
CA MET A 210 9.64 -10.50 9.91
C MET A 210 9.14 -9.43 10.88
N THR A 211 8.16 -9.75 11.72
CA THR A 211 7.52 -8.78 12.61
C THR A 211 8.51 -8.04 13.51
N LEU A 212 8.22 -6.76 13.74
CA LEU A 212 8.83 -5.94 14.78
C LEU A 212 7.90 -5.75 15.99
N LEU A 213 6.76 -6.46 16.01
CA LEU A 213 5.75 -6.44 17.06
C LEU A 213 5.53 -7.84 17.66
N PRO A 214 6.56 -8.50 18.24
CA PRO A 214 6.43 -9.87 18.73
C PRO A 214 5.59 -10.00 20.02
N ASP A 215 5.38 -8.89 20.73
CA ASP A 215 4.65 -8.86 22.00
C ASP A 215 4.03 -7.49 22.27
N ASP A 216 3.21 -7.41 23.34
CA ASP A 216 2.50 -6.19 23.71
C ASP A 216 3.44 -5.05 24.14
N GLU A 217 4.65 -5.34 24.60
CA GLU A 217 5.64 -4.32 24.93
C GLU A 217 6.19 -3.66 23.66
N ALA A 218 6.52 -4.46 22.67
CA ALA A 218 6.93 -3.98 21.35
C ALA A 218 5.81 -3.17 20.67
N LEU A 219 4.55 -3.65 20.76
CA LEU A 219 3.39 -2.93 20.25
C LEU A 219 3.23 -1.57 20.93
N ARG A 220 3.34 -1.48 22.27
CA ARG A 220 3.25 -0.19 22.99
C ARG A 220 4.36 0.78 22.62
N ARG A 221 5.58 0.28 22.36
CA ARG A 221 6.72 1.13 21.94
C ARG A 221 6.57 1.68 20.53
N ARG A 222 5.92 0.92 19.65
CA ARG A 222 5.87 1.20 18.20
C ARG A 222 4.46 1.29 17.65
N LEU A 223 3.51 1.63 18.47
CA LEU A 223 2.08 1.56 18.15
C LEU A 223 1.77 2.04 16.73
N PRO A 224 1.44 1.14 15.77
CA PRO A 224 1.06 1.53 14.42
C PRO A 224 -0.08 2.54 14.45
N LEU A 225 -0.05 3.53 13.57
CA LEU A 225 -1.07 4.60 13.56
C LEU A 225 -2.49 4.07 13.46
N THR A 226 -2.69 2.99 12.73
CA THR A 226 -4.00 2.32 12.63
C THR A 226 -4.39 1.68 13.94
N ALA A 227 -3.48 0.97 14.62
CA ALA A 227 -3.71 0.38 15.93
C ALA A 227 -4.04 1.48 16.97
N GLN A 228 -3.29 2.58 16.96
CA GLN A 228 -3.56 3.76 17.80
C GLN A 228 -4.98 4.32 17.56
N THR A 229 -5.34 4.52 16.29
CA THR A 229 -6.66 5.07 15.90
C THR A 229 -7.82 4.15 16.33
N LEU A 230 -7.57 2.84 16.40
CA LEU A 230 -8.56 1.83 16.79
C LEU A 230 -8.57 1.56 18.29
N GLY A 231 -7.62 2.11 19.06
CA GLY A 231 -7.49 1.87 20.50
C GLY A 231 -7.03 0.44 20.83
N ILE A 232 -6.25 -0.18 19.94
CA ILE A 232 -5.72 -1.54 20.12
C ILE A 232 -4.53 -1.48 21.08
N THR A 233 -4.47 -2.40 22.04
CA THR A 233 -3.46 -2.42 23.11
C THR A 233 -2.75 -3.76 23.27
N SER A 234 -3.18 -4.80 22.53
CA SER A 234 -2.55 -6.12 22.52
C SER A 234 -2.20 -6.58 21.12
N VAL A 235 -1.17 -7.42 21.00
CA VAL A 235 -0.78 -8.02 19.72
C VAL A 235 -1.85 -8.97 19.17
N ASP A 236 -2.58 -9.66 20.04
CA ASP A 236 -3.66 -10.55 19.64
C ASP A 236 -4.82 -9.76 19.00
N ASP A 237 -5.23 -8.64 19.60
CA ASP A 237 -6.24 -7.75 19.01
C ASP A 237 -5.76 -7.15 17.71
N TRP A 238 -4.46 -6.85 17.59
CA TRP A 238 -3.89 -6.32 16.35
C TRP A 238 -3.84 -7.39 15.26
N ALA A 239 -3.41 -8.61 15.57
CA ALA A 239 -3.47 -9.76 14.65
C ALA A 239 -4.90 -10.03 14.16
N GLN A 240 -5.87 -10.00 15.08
CA GLN A 240 -7.29 -10.15 14.74
C GLN A 240 -7.77 -9.01 13.82
N GLN A 241 -7.34 -7.76 14.04
CA GLN A 241 -7.68 -6.62 13.19
C GLN A 241 -7.09 -6.76 11.78
N GLU A 242 -5.87 -7.26 11.65
CA GLU A 242 -5.25 -7.54 10.33
C GLU A 242 -6.02 -8.65 9.59
N HIS A 243 -6.40 -9.72 10.28
CA HIS A 243 -7.26 -10.76 9.73
C HIS A 243 -8.62 -10.20 9.25
N GLU A 244 -9.30 -9.42 10.09
CA GLU A 244 -10.57 -8.79 9.72
C GLU A 244 -10.44 -7.83 8.52
N SER A 245 -9.30 -7.15 8.41
CA SER A 245 -9.00 -6.29 7.28
C SER A 245 -8.87 -7.09 5.98
N ALA A 246 -8.18 -8.24 6.03
CA ALA A 246 -8.06 -9.16 4.91
C ALA A 246 -9.42 -9.72 4.46
N VAL A 247 -10.24 -10.15 5.42
CA VAL A 247 -11.61 -10.63 5.14
C VAL A 247 -12.46 -9.52 4.52
N ALA A 248 -12.36 -8.30 5.05
CA ALA A 248 -13.14 -7.16 4.58
C ALA A 248 -12.81 -6.77 3.11
N VAL A 249 -11.56 -6.85 2.69
CA VAL A 249 -11.19 -6.57 1.29
C VAL A 249 -11.68 -7.67 0.35
N GLN A 250 -11.66 -8.94 0.78
CA GLN A 250 -12.19 -10.07 0.00
C GLN A 250 -13.73 -10.01 -0.11
N ALA A 251 -14.42 -9.59 0.96
CA ALA A 251 -15.87 -9.42 0.98
C ALA A 251 -16.36 -8.13 0.33
N ALA A 252 -15.47 -7.20 -0.02
CA ALA A 252 -15.84 -5.90 -0.55
C ALA A 252 -16.61 -6.03 -1.88
N SER A 253 -17.69 -5.25 -2.01
CA SER A 253 -18.55 -5.27 -3.19
C SER A 253 -17.86 -4.67 -4.41
N LEU A 254 -18.11 -5.25 -5.59
CA LEU A 254 -17.73 -4.67 -6.89
C LEU A 254 -18.84 -3.75 -7.46
N ASP A 255 -19.91 -3.49 -6.73
CA ASP A 255 -20.91 -2.50 -7.11
C ASP A 255 -20.48 -1.08 -6.69
N LEU A 256 -20.00 -0.28 -7.65
CA LEU A 256 -19.53 1.10 -7.44
C LEU A 256 -20.58 2.00 -6.77
N ARG A 257 -21.89 1.70 -6.92
CA ARG A 257 -22.96 2.46 -6.28
C ARG A 257 -22.88 2.43 -4.75
N GLN A 258 -22.23 1.40 -4.17
CA GLN A 258 -22.01 1.30 -2.72
C GLN A 258 -20.96 2.26 -2.19
N TYR A 259 -20.16 2.86 -3.08
CA TYR A 259 -19.07 3.80 -2.73
C TYR A 259 -19.44 5.25 -3.03
N SER A 260 -20.67 5.55 -3.42
CA SER A 260 -21.13 6.90 -3.78
C SER A 260 -22.35 7.35 -2.97
N GLY A 261 -22.54 8.68 -2.88
CA GLY A 261 -23.71 9.31 -2.30
C GLY A 261 -24.00 8.92 -0.85
N TRP A 262 -25.30 8.79 -0.49
CA TRP A 262 -25.73 8.46 0.86
C TRP A 262 -25.27 7.08 1.34
N ARG A 263 -25.08 6.12 0.42
CA ARG A 263 -24.59 4.77 0.75
C ARG A 263 -23.16 4.78 1.28
N ALA A 264 -22.28 5.61 0.69
CA ALA A 264 -20.93 5.83 1.20
C ALA A 264 -20.98 6.48 2.59
N LYS A 265 -21.84 7.49 2.81
CA LYS A 265 -22.05 8.12 4.12
C LYS A 265 -22.53 7.11 5.17
N MET A 266 -23.54 6.28 4.84
CA MET A 266 -24.03 5.23 5.73
C MET A 266 -22.97 4.19 6.09
N ARG A 267 -22.14 3.78 5.12
CA ARG A 267 -21.02 2.87 5.40
C ARG A 267 -20.04 3.48 6.40
N ASN A 268 -19.69 4.76 6.24
CA ASN A 268 -18.80 5.47 7.15
C ASN A 268 -19.42 5.62 8.55
N VAL A 269 -20.71 5.91 8.64
CA VAL A 269 -21.45 5.95 9.91
C VAL A 269 -21.45 4.57 10.60
N ARG A 270 -21.71 3.48 9.86
CA ARG A 270 -21.67 2.11 10.40
C ARG A 270 -20.26 1.74 10.89
N LYS A 271 -19.21 2.14 10.16
CA LYS A 271 -17.82 1.96 10.63
C LYS A 271 -17.55 2.71 11.92
N ARG A 272 -18.01 3.97 12.05
CA ARG A 272 -17.87 4.77 13.28
C ARG A 272 -18.63 4.14 14.44
N LEU A 273 -19.87 3.71 14.22
CA LEU A 273 -20.69 3.05 15.26
C LEU A 273 -20.06 1.74 15.77
N ARG A 274 -19.53 0.90 14.85
CA ARG A 274 -18.81 -0.32 15.24
C ARG A 274 -17.58 -0.02 16.10
N ARG A 275 -16.83 1.06 15.80
CA ARG A 275 -15.70 1.53 16.61
C ARG A 275 -16.13 1.95 18.02
N VAL A 276 -17.24 2.71 18.13
CA VAL A 276 -17.79 3.15 19.43
C VAL A 276 -18.29 1.97 20.25
N VAL A 277 -18.91 0.97 19.64
CA VAL A 277 -19.41 -0.23 20.34
C VAL A 277 -18.24 -1.10 20.85
N ARG A 278 -17.16 -1.26 20.05
CA ARG A 278 -15.95 -1.98 20.48
C ARG A 278 -15.20 -1.25 21.60
N GLY A 279 -15.12 0.09 21.57
CA GLY A 279 -14.48 0.88 22.63
C GLY A 279 -15.27 0.94 23.95
N ARG A 280 -16.51 0.43 23.98
CA ARG A 280 -17.33 0.33 25.21
C ARG A 280 -17.35 -1.06 25.85
N GLY A 281 -16.70 -2.04 25.23
CA GLY A 281 -16.66 -3.44 25.72
C GLY A 281 -15.49 -3.76 26.63
N SER A 282 -14.62 -2.81 26.94
CA SER A 282 -13.50 -2.98 27.88
C SER A 282 -13.78 -2.14 29.15
N TRP A 283 -14.55 -2.72 30.08
CA TRP A 283 -14.55 -2.40 31.51
C TRP A 283 -14.34 -3.70 32.27
#